data_abb2adb12faa39294f3464376d7ec7f6
#
_entry.id   abb2adb12faa39294f3464376d7ec7f6
#
_cell.length_a   1.000
_cell.length_b   1.000
_cell.length_c   1.000
_cell.angle_alpha   90.00
_cell.angle_beta   90.00
_cell.angle_gamma   90.00
#
_symmetry.space_group_name_H-M   'P 1'
#
loop_
_entity.id
_entity.type
_entity.pdbx_description
1 polymer ?
#
loop_
_entity_poly.entity_id
_entity_poly.type
_entity_poly.pdbx_seq_one_letter_code
_entity_poly.pdbx_strand_id
1 'polypeptide(L)'
;METAIGKWGRVNSALDPAPVQMFENTINYRPEYILNEDGKRERFKVNRQGEYLLKDGGVYNPKDGFRLIPSDSLIPDAKGDYFRQWRPEIKNTNDIWQQIVNVTHLPGLTSAPKLQPIEARLVMLSTGMRAPMGIKVYGPDLETIEKAGKAIEKALKEVSSVIPSSVFYDRAVGAPYLEIELNRENMARYGVNVEDLQEILSAAVGGMVLTRTVEGRERFPVRLRYA
;
A
#
# COMPACT_ATOMS: atom_id res chain seq x y z
N MET A 1 -13.29 -2.65 7.67
CA MET A 1 -12.62 -1.99 6.55
C MET A 1 -13.70 -1.52 5.60
N GLU A 2 -13.64 -0.30 5.13
CA GLU A 2 -14.62 0.25 4.20
C GLU A 2 -14.11 0.15 2.76
N THR A 3 -12.94 0.68 2.51
CA THR A 3 -12.26 0.57 1.22
C THR A 3 -10.78 0.30 1.41
N ALA A 4 -10.19 -0.43 0.48
CA ALA A 4 -8.75 -0.58 0.36
C ALA A 4 -8.38 -0.41 -1.11
N ILE A 5 -7.51 0.55 -1.38
CA ILE A 5 -7.02 0.85 -2.73
C ILE A 5 -5.50 0.75 -2.68
N GLY A 6 -4.94 -0.05 -3.57
CA GLY A 6 -3.51 -0.27 -3.65
C GLY A 6 -2.92 0.19 -4.98
N LYS A 7 -1.72 0.75 -4.90
CA LYS A 7 -0.84 0.99 -6.04
C LYS A 7 0.32 0.00 -5.96
N TRP A 8 0.61 -0.68 -7.04
CA TRP A 8 1.80 -1.50 -7.17
C TRP A 8 2.80 -0.85 -8.12
N GLY A 9 4.02 -0.73 -7.64
CA GLY A 9 5.12 -0.23 -8.41
C GLY A 9 5.14 1.30 -8.52
N ARG A 10 5.85 1.76 -9.54
CA ARG A 10 6.12 3.16 -9.81
C ARG A 10 5.16 3.71 -10.87
N VAL A 11 4.65 4.91 -10.66
CA VAL A 11 3.97 5.63 -11.73
C VAL A 11 5.01 6.20 -12.72
N ASN A 12 4.60 6.41 -13.95
CA ASN A 12 5.48 6.99 -14.99
C ASN A 12 5.69 8.48 -14.74
N SER A 13 6.46 8.80 -13.72
CA SER A 13 6.80 10.16 -13.30
C SER A 13 8.20 10.18 -12.71
N ALA A 14 8.98 11.20 -13.05
CA ALA A 14 10.31 11.42 -12.47
C ALA A 14 10.26 11.75 -10.96
N LEU A 15 9.11 12.20 -10.47
CA LEU A 15 8.90 12.59 -9.07
C LEU A 15 8.41 11.45 -8.18
N ASP A 16 8.16 10.25 -8.73
CA ASP A 16 7.77 9.11 -7.92
C ASP A 16 9.00 8.35 -7.41
N PRO A 17 9.32 8.42 -6.11
CA PRO A 17 10.48 7.74 -5.53
C PRO A 17 10.24 6.24 -5.32
N ALA A 18 9.04 5.72 -5.62
CA ALA A 18 8.69 4.33 -5.33
C ALA A 18 9.48 3.36 -6.22
N PRO A 19 10.12 2.31 -5.67
CA PRO A 19 10.68 1.24 -6.45
C PRO A 19 9.58 0.35 -7.06
N VAL A 20 9.92 -0.41 -8.10
CA VAL A 20 8.96 -1.25 -8.86
C VAL A 20 8.24 -2.28 -7.99
N GLN A 21 8.91 -2.81 -6.96
CA GLN A 21 8.36 -3.80 -6.04
C GLN A 21 7.55 -3.22 -4.88
N MET A 22 7.40 -1.91 -4.81
CA MET A 22 6.68 -1.27 -3.70
C MET A 22 5.18 -1.37 -3.87
N PHE A 23 4.50 -1.73 -2.78
CA PHE A 23 3.06 -1.59 -2.64
C PHE A 23 2.74 -0.38 -1.76
N GLU A 24 1.87 0.47 -2.23
CA GLU A 24 1.30 1.58 -1.47
C GLU A 24 -0.20 1.36 -1.34
N ASN A 25 -0.70 1.17 -0.13
CA ASN A 25 -2.11 0.92 0.10
C ASN A 25 -2.73 2.03 0.94
N THR A 26 -3.83 2.58 0.46
CA THR A 26 -4.71 3.46 1.25
C THR A 26 -5.86 2.62 1.77
N ILE A 27 -5.98 2.52 3.09
CA ILE A 27 -6.99 1.72 3.76
C ILE A 27 -7.88 2.66 4.55
N ASN A 28 -9.16 2.73 4.15
CA ASN A 28 -10.18 3.42 4.90
C ASN A 28 -10.94 2.42 5.77
N TYR A 29 -11.08 2.73 7.02
CA TYR A 29 -11.89 1.94 7.95
C TYR A 29 -13.09 2.76 8.42
N ARG A 30 -14.17 2.06 8.75
CA ARG A 30 -15.38 2.70 9.24
C ARG A 30 -15.11 3.42 10.57
N PRO A 31 -15.78 4.53 10.83
CA PRO A 31 -15.72 5.17 12.15
C PRO A 31 -16.19 4.19 13.24
N GLU A 32 -15.76 4.41 14.46
CA GLU A 32 -16.16 3.56 15.60
C GLU A 32 -17.68 3.51 15.77
N TYR A 33 -18.32 4.67 15.63
CA TYR A 33 -19.78 4.80 15.70
C TYR A 33 -20.33 5.28 14.37
N ILE A 34 -21.57 4.96 14.09
CA ILE A 34 -22.28 5.50 12.92
C ILE A 34 -22.41 7.01 13.09
N LEU A 35 -22.08 7.75 12.02
CA LEU A 35 -22.16 9.20 11.97
C LEU A 35 -23.28 9.61 11.02
N ASN A 36 -23.97 10.71 11.35
CA ASN A 36 -24.91 11.37 10.46
C ASN A 36 -24.19 12.24 9.40
N GLU A 37 -24.93 12.90 8.52
CA GLU A 37 -24.41 13.75 7.46
C GLU A 37 -23.55 14.92 7.99
N ASP A 38 -23.81 15.39 9.21
CA ASP A 38 -23.03 16.42 9.89
C ASP A 38 -21.74 15.90 10.56
N GLY A 39 -21.44 14.59 10.46
CA GLY A 39 -20.30 13.96 11.12
C GLY A 39 -20.48 13.73 12.63
N LYS A 40 -21.69 13.86 13.15
CA LYS A 40 -22.01 13.61 14.57
C LYS A 40 -22.47 12.17 14.74
N ARG A 41 -22.20 11.59 15.92
CA ARG A 41 -22.66 10.24 16.26
C ARG A 41 -24.17 10.16 16.25
N GLU A 42 -24.70 9.18 15.54
CA GLU A 42 -26.13 8.92 15.45
C GLU A 42 -26.59 7.88 16.48
N ARG A 43 -27.81 8.07 17.01
CA ARG A 43 -28.42 7.16 17.97
C ARG A 43 -29.52 6.34 17.31
N PHE A 44 -29.64 5.09 17.78
CA PHE A 44 -30.58 4.12 17.23
C PHE A 44 -31.45 3.51 18.33
N LYS A 45 -32.63 3.12 17.95
CA LYS A 45 -33.65 2.61 18.85
C LYS A 45 -33.24 1.28 19.49
N VAL A 46 -33.32 1.23 20.83
CA VAL A 46 -33.07 0.02 21.61
C VAL A 46 -34.30 -0.36 22.41
N ASN A 47 -34.46 -1.64 22.70
CA ASN A 47 -35.50 -2.14 23.60
C ASN A 47 -35.04 -2.04 25.08
N ARG A 48 -35.84 -2.47 26.02
CA ARG A 48 -35.54 -2.45 27.46
C ARG A 48 -34.38 -3.36 27.86
N GLN A 49 -34.01 -4.32 27.02
CA GLN A 49 -32.89 -5.22 27.19
C GLN A 49 -31.57 -4.65 26.62
N GLY A 50 -31.61 -3.49 25.95
CA GLY A 50 -30.47 -2.86 25.31
C GLY A 50 -30.14 -3.45 23.95
N GLU A 51 -31.08 -4.13 23.30
CA GLU A 51 -30.92 -4.69 21.95
C GLU A 51 -31.41 -3.69 20.91
N TYR A 52 -30.67 -3.55 19.82
CA TYR A 52 -31.03 -2.67 18.72
C TYR A 52 -32.18 -3.25 17.90
N LEU A 53 -33.20 -2.44 17.63
CA LEU A 53 -34.31 -2.81 16.80
C LEU A 53 -33.97 -2.55 15.32
N LEU A 54 -34.21 -3.54 14.47
CA LEU A 54 -33.98 -3.46 13.04
C LEU A 54 -35.28 -3.16 12.28
N LYS A 55 -35.19 -2.55 11.11
CA LYS A 55 -36.36 -2.20 10.27
C LYS A 55 -37.11 -3.42 9.76
N ASP A 56 -36.46 -4.55 9.66
CA ASP A 56 -37.09 -5.85 9.27
C ASP A 56 -37.87 -6.52 10.42
N GLY A 57 -37.92 -5.89 11.59
CA GLY A 57 -38.55 -6.43 12.80
C GLY A 57 -37.61 -7.32 13.63
N GLY A 58 -36.40 -7.57 13.18
CA GLY A 58 -35.39 -8.29 13.95
C GLY A 58 -34.76 -7.45 15.07
N VAL A 59 -34.00 -8.14 15.92
CA VAL A 59 -33.22 -7.49 16.99
C VAL A 59 -31.76 -7.89 16.88
N TYR A 60 -30.87 -6.99 17.31
CA TYR A 60 -29.45 -7.25 17.42
C TYR A 60 -28.93 -6.91 18.80
N ASN A 61 -28.32 -7.89 19.45
CA ASN A 61 -27.66 -7.71 20.73
C ASN A 61 -26.14 -7.79 20.54
N PRO A 62 -25.37 -6.71 20.81
CA PRO A 62 -23.92 -6.74 20.70
C PRO A 62 -23.24 -7.76 21.62
N LYS A 63 -23.91 -8.21 22.69
CA LYS A 63 -23.36 -9.20 23.64
C LYS A 63 -23.38 -10.62 23.08
N ASP A 64 -24.24 -10.91 22.09
CA ASP A 64 -24.34 -12.24 21.48
C ASP A 64 -23.28 -12.49 20.39
N GLY A 65 -22.39 -11.54 20.23
CA GLY A 65 -21.30 -11.59 19.27
C GLY A 65 -21.36 -10.46 18.25
N PHE A 66 -20.21 -10.16 17.66
CA PHE A 66 -20.12 -9.10 16.67
C PHE A 66 -20.73 -9.54 15.33
N ARG A 67 -21.67 -8.73 14.84
CA ARG A 67 -22.18 -8.80 13.47
C ARG A 67 -22.20 -7.40 12.87
N LEU A 68 -21.75 -7.27 11.65
CA LEU A 68 -21.82 -6.02 10.92
C LEU A 68 -23.28 -5.77 10.50
N ILE A 69 -23.89 -4.76 11.10
CA ILE A 69 -25.24 -4.32 10.76
C ILE A 69 -25.13 -3.09 9.85
N PRO A 70 -25.74 -3.09 8.66
CA PRO A 70 -25.84 -1.92 7.82
C PRO A 70 -26.59 -0.78 8.53
N SER A 71 -26.12 0.45 8.39
CA SER A 71 -26.73 1.61 9.06
C SER A 71 -28.19 1.85 8.64
N ASP A 72 -28.49 1.54 7.40
CA ASP A 72 -29.85 1.63 6.84
C ASP A 72 -30.84 0.60 7.41
N SER A 73 -30.33 -0.47 8.02
CA SER A 73 -31.17 -1.47 8.72
C SER A 73 -31.55 -1.07 10.13
N LEU A 74 -30.87 -0.09 10.72
CA LEU A 74 -31.14 0.40 12.06
C LEU A 74 -32.26 1.46 12.04
N ILE A 75 -32.99 1.59 13.15
CA ILE A 75 -34.06 2.59 13.31
C ILE A 75 -33.49 3.79 14.06
N PRO A 76 -33.33 4.98 13.43
CA PRO A 76 -32.85 6.17 14.12
C PRO A 76 -33.78 6.58 15.27
N ASP A 77 -33.20 6.94 16.42
CA ASP A 77 -33.94 7.41 17.59
C ASP A 77 -33.03 8.29 18.47
N ALA A 78 -33.37 9.57 18.61
CA ALA A 78 -32.61 10.52 19.43
C ALA A 78 -32.48 10.11 20.91
N LYS A 79 -33.39 9.29 21.42
CA LYS A 79 -33.37 8.75 22.79
C LYS A 79 -32.71 7.38 22.91
N GLY A 80 -32.29 6.80 21.78
CA GLY A 80 -31.63 5.50 21.72
C GLY A 80 -30.15 5.53 22.08
N ASP A 81 -29.43 4.47 21.73
CA ASP A 81 -28.02 4.30 22.00
C ASP A 81 -27.15 4.44 20.74
N TYR A 82 -25.87 4.75 20.92
CA TYR A 82 -24.90 4.81 19.84
C TYR A 82 -24.52 3.42 19.37
N PHE A 83 -24.66 3.14 18.09
CA PHE A 83 -24.27 1.86 17.51
C PHE A 83 -22.79 1.83 17.19
N ARG A 84 -22.06 0.90 17.84
CA ARG A 84 -20.63 0.71 17.64
C ARG A 84 -20.36 -0.26 16.48
N GLN A 85 -19.63 0.19 15.47
CA GLN A 85 -19.32 -0.58 14.26
C GLN A 85 -18.06 -1.44 14.37
N TRP A 86 -17.23 -1.19 15.38
CA TRP A 86 -16.01 -1.97 15.59
C TRP A 86 -16.25 -3.19 16.43
N ARG A 87 -15.46 -4.24 16.17
CA ARG A 87 -15.46 -5.46 16.99
C ARG A 87 -15.06 -5.14 18.43
N PRO A 88 -15.50 -5.90 19.42
CA PRO A 88 -15.24 -5.61 20.83
C PRO A 88 -13.75 -5.52 21.20
N GLU A 89 -12.90 -6.31 20.54
CA GLU A 89 -11.47 -6.35 20.77
C GLU A 89 -10.73 -5.14 20.20
N ILE A 90 -11.33 -4.38 19.27
CA ILE A 90 -10.74 -3.18 18.65
C ILE A 90 -11.12 -1.97 19.51
N LYS A 91 -10.20 -1.42 20.25
CA LYS A 91 -10.44 -0.28 21.15
C LYS A 91 -9.98 1.05 20.57
N ASN A 92 -8.99 1.01 19.67
CA ASN A 92 -8.39 2.19 19.06
C ASN A 92 -7.83 1.86 17.67
N THR A 93 -7.35 2.87 16.98
CA THR A 93 -6.82 2.72 15.60
C THR A 93 -5.53 1.89 15.53
N ASN A 94 -4.78 1.78 16.63
CA ASN A 94 -3.58 0.95 16.67
C ASN A 94 -3.94 -0.54 16.69
N ASP A 95 -5.07 -0.91 17.31
CA ASP A 95 -5.56 -2.28 17.28
C ASP A 95 -5.95 -2.67 15.84
N ILE A 96 -6.57 -1.76 15.08
CA ILE A 96 -6.85 -1.97 13.64
C ILE A 96 -5.54 -2.19 12.89
N TRP A 97 -4.54 -1.34 13.13
CA TRP A 97 -3.23 -1.46 12.50
C TRP A 97 -2.56 -2.80 12.83
N GLN A 98 -2.61 -3.22 14.09
CA GLN A 98 -2.05 -4.51 14.50
C GLN A 98 -2.73 -5.69 13.79
N GLN A 99 -4.04 -5.64 13.59
CA GLN A 99 -4.76 -6.65 12.80
C GLN A 99 -4.29 -6.65 11.34
N ILE A 100 -4.09 -5.48 10.74
CA ILE A 100 -3.56 -5.36 9.38
C ILE A 100 -2.17 -5.98 9.28
N VAL A 101 -1.26 -5.63 10.20
CA VAL A 101 0.11 -6.18 10.24
C VAL A 101 0.09 -7.70 10.36
N ASN A 102 -0.74 -8.24 11.25
CA ASN A 102 -0.83 -9.68 11.47
C ASN A 102 -1.30 -10.44 10.20
N VAL A 103 -2.28 -9.88 9.48
CA VAL A 103 -2.82 -10.50 8.26
C VAL A 103 -1.89 -10.35 7.06
N THR A 104 -1.12 -9.27 7.01
CA THR A 104 -0.18 -9.00 5.91
C THR A 104 1.22 -9.54 6.14
N HIS A 105 1.44 -10.27 7.23
CA HIS A 105 2.72 -10.92 7.50
C HIS A 105 2.92 -12.14 6.59
N LEU A 106 3.41 -11.91 5.39
CA LEU A 106 3.66 -12.92 4.37
C LEU A 106 5.15 -13.04 4.07
N PRO A 107 5.66 -14.25 3.77
CA PRO A 107 7.05 -14.41 3.34
C PRO A 107 7.38 -13.54 2.13
N GLY A 108 8.47 -12.79 2.22
CA GLY A 108 8.91 -11.89 1.14
C GLY A 108 8.29 -10.49 1.15
N LEU A 109 7.33 -10.23 2.03
CA LEU A 109 6.82 -8.89 2.27
C LEU A 109 7.44 -8.27 3.51
N THR A 110 7.85 -7.01 3.40
CA THR A 110 8.24 -6.18 4.54
C THR A 110 7.07 -5.29 4.93
N SER A 111 6.70 -5.30 6.22
CA SER A 111 5.66 -4.42 6.74
C SER A 111 6.17 -2.97 6.75
N ALA A 112 5.39 -2.06 6.19
CA ALA A 112 5.67 -0.63 6.27
C ALA A 112 5.19 -0.05 7.62
N PRO A 113 5.81 1.03 8.12
CA PRO A 113 5.27 1.76 9.26
C PRO A 113 3.90 2.35 8.91
N LYS A 114 3.05 2.52 9.93
CA LYS A 114 1.77 3.23 9.80
C LYS A 114 2.06 4.70 9.56
N LEU A 115 1.89 5.15 8.33
CA LEU A 115 2.05 6.55 7.95
C LEU A 115 0.79 7.06 7.27
N GLN A 116 0.45 8.30 7.54
CA GLN A 116 -0.55 9.01 6.75
C GLN A 116 0.02 9.29 5.34
N PRO A 117 -0.79 9.36 4.28
CA PRO A 117 -0.29 9.47 2.91
C PRO A 117 0.67 10.66 2.69
N ILE A 118 0.37 11.82 3.26
CA ILE A 118 1.22 13.02 3.15
C ILE A 118 2.52 12.84 3.94
N GLU A 119 2.43 12.34 5.17
CA GLU A 119 3.58 12.08 6.04
C GLU A 119 4.52 11.04 5.42
N ALA A 120 3.97 9.95 4.87
CA ALA A 120 4.75 8.93 4.17
C ALA A 120 5.55 9.54 3.01
N ARG A 121 4.91 10.38 2.21
CA ARG A 121 5.56 11.06 1.08
C ARG A 121 6.65 12.02 1.54
N LEU A 122 6.37 12.81 2.57
CA LEU A 122 7.33 13.76 3.14
C LEU A 122 8.57 13.04 3.69
N VAL A 123 8.37 11.96 4.46
CA VAL A 123 9.45 11.13 4.99
C VAL A 123 10.31 10.55 3.87
N MET A 124 9.69 9.95 2.85
CA MET A 124 10.42 9.37 1.72
C MET A 124 11.22 10.40 0.93
N LEU A 125 10.68 11.59 0.70
CA LEU A 125 11.37 12.66 -0.04
C LEU A 125 12.50 13.27 0.77
N SER A 126 12.34 13.43 2.09
CA SER A 126 13.35 14.05 2.95
C SER A 126 14.49 13.10 3.32
N THR A 127 14.18 11.84 3.60
CA THR A 127 15.18 10.86 4.06
C THR A 127 15.70 9.95 2.97
N GLY A 128 14.94 9.79 1.88
CA GLY A 128 15.17 8.78 0.84
C GLY A 128 14.90 7.36 1.34
N MET A 129 14.19 7.21 2.46
CA MET A 129 13.86 5.93 3.10
C MET A 129 12.36 5.85 3.39
N ARG A 130 11.84 4.63 3.56
CA ARG A 130 10.43 4.38 3.90
C ARG A 130 10.15 4.42 5.41
N ALA A 131 11.08 4.94 6.18
CA ALA A 131 10.98 5.03 7.63
C ALA A 131 11.46 6.39 8.14
N PRO A 132 10.93 6.88 9.27
CA PRO A 132 11.36 8.14 9.89
C PRO A 132 12.83 8.15 10.28
N MET A 133 13.38 6.99 10.61
CA MET A 133 14.79 6.80 10.95
C MET A 133 15.36 5.64 10.15
N GLY A 134 16.62 5.77 9.75
CA GLY A 134 17.32 4.71 9.05
C GLY A 134 18.82 4.96 9.00
N ILE A 135 19.55 3.88 8.74
CA ILE A 135 21.00 3.90 8.58
C ILE A 135 21.31 3.65 7.11
N LYS A 136 22.03 4.56 6.49
CA LYS A 136 22.54 4.39 5.13
C LYS A 136 23.93 3.77 5.20
N VAL A 137 24.07 2.60 4.58
CA VAL A 137 25.33 1.85 4.52
C VAL A 137 25.97 2.09 3.16
N TYR A 138 27.23 2.48 3.16
CA TYR A 138 28.04 2.68 1.97
C TYR A 138 29.20 1.67 1.96
N GLY A 139 29.58 1.21 0.79
CA GLY A 139 30.68 0.27 0.63
C GLY A 139 31.18 0.22 -0.82
N PRO A 140 32.30 -0.45 -1.08
CA PRO A 140 32.90 -0.53 -2.40
C PRO A 140 32.10 -1.38 -3.40
N ASP A 141 31.34 -2.34 -2.89
CA ASP A 141 30.54 -3.29 -3.69
C ASP A 141 29.27 -3.71 -2.94
N LEU A 142 28.30 -4.23 -3.69
CA LEU A 142 26.99 -4.63 -3.15
C LEU A 142 27.08 -5.79 -2.16
N GLU A 143 28.02 -6.73 -2.33
CA GLU A 143 28.18 -7.86 -1.44
C GLU A 143 28.66 -7.43 -0.05
N THR A 144 29.63 -6.50 -0.01
CA THR A 144 30.12 -5.92 1.24
C THR A 144 29.02 -5.12 1.95
N ILE A 145 28.25 -4.32 1.19
CA ILE A 145 27.11 -3.58 1.72
C ILE A 145 26.05 -4.53 2.30
N GLU A 146 25.75 -5.63 1.60
CA GLU A 146 24.78 -6.60 2.07
C GLU A 146 25.22 -7.31 3.37
N LYS A 147 26.50 -7.71 3.45
CA LYS A 147 27.07 -8.30 4.67
C LYS A 147 26.98 -7.33 5.86
N ALA A 148 27.36 -6.08 5.65
CA ALA A 148 27.30 -5.04 6.68
C ALA A 148 25.86 -4.74 7.08
N GLY A 149 24.93 -4.62 6.13
CA GLY A 149 23.53 -4.37 6.38
C GLY A 149 22.86 -5.46 7.20
N LYS A 150 23.12 -6.73 6.89
CA LYS A 150 22.64 -7.88 7.67
C LYS A 150 23.19 -7.89 9.09
N ALA A 151 24.47 -7.56 9.27
CA ALA A 151 25.10 -7.49 10.59
C ALA A 151 24.48 -6.37 11.45
N ILE A 152 24.25 -5.20 10.86
CA ILE A 152 23.60 -4.07 11.52
C ILE A 152 22.14 -4.41 11.88
N GLU A 153 21.39 -5.02 10.97
CA GLU A 153 20.02 -5.49 11.23
C GLU A 153 19.97 -6.40 12.45
N LYS A 154 20.87 -7.39 12.52
CA LYS A 154 20.96 -8.29 13.65
C LYS A 154 21.27 -7.56 14.96
N ALA A 155 22.28 -6.70 14.96
CA ALA A 155 22.67 -5.93 16.13
C ALA A 155 21.55 -5.00 16.63
N LEU A 156 20.82 -4.33 15.73
CA LEU A 156 19.73 -3.43 16.09
C LEU A 156 18.53 -4.19 16.71
N LYS A 157 18.26 -5.42 16.29
CA LYS A 157 17.20 -6.26 16.89
C LYS A 157 17.47 -6.65 18.34
N GLU A 158 18.73 -6.61 18.77
CA GLU A 158 19.16 -6.92 20.14
C GLU A 158 19.13 -5.67 21.06
N VAL A 159 18.93 -4.47 20.52
CA VAL A 159 18.87 -3.23 21.30
C VAL A 159 17.53 -3.09 21.99
N SER A 160 17.52 -2.98 23.30
CA SER A 160 16.31 -2.97 24.14
C SER A 160 15.36 -1.78 23.90
N SER A 161 15.87 -0.66 23.38
CA SER A 161 15.07 0.52 23.02
C SER A 161 14.47 0.46 21.61
N VAL A 162 14.77 -0.59 20.85
CA VAL A 162 14.29 -0.75 19.47
C VAL A 162 13.25 -1.85 19.43
N ILE A 163 12.17 -1.65 18.68
CA ILE A 163 11.16 -2.68 18.41
C ILE A 163 11.70 -3.63 17.35
N PRO A 164 12.05 -4.89 17.66
CA PRO A 164 12.73 -5.78 16.73
C PRO A 164 11.97 -6.03 15.42
N SER A 165 10.62 -6.05 15.47
CA SER A 165 9.78 -6.24 14.29
C SER A 165 9.76 -5.05 13.32
N SER A 166 10.23 -3.88 13.77
CA SER A 166 10.33 -2.68 12.93
C SER A 166 11.68 -2.55 12.23
N VAL A 167 12.66 -3.38 12.61
CA VAL A 167 14.01 -3.35 12.05
C VAL A 167 14.10 -4.31 10.87
N PHE A 168 14.43 -3.77 9.71
CA PHE A 168 14.74 -4.59 8.53
C PHE A 168 15.81 -3.93 7.68
N TYR A 169 16.64 -4.73 7.06
CA TYR A 169 17.59 -4.31 6.04
C TYR A 169 16.93 -4.41 4.66
N ASP A 170 16.87 -3.28 3.95
CA ASP A 170 16.38 -3.23 2.57
C ASP A 170 17.50 -3.75 1.65
N ARG A 171 17.37 -5.00 1.23
CA ARG A 171 18.44 -5.72 0.54
C ARG A 171 18.79 -5.07 -0.78
N ALA A 172 20.07 -4.83 -0.99
CA ALA A 172 20.64 -4.32 -2.23
C ALA A 172 20.82 -5.43 -3.29
N VAL A 173 19.86 -6.34 -3.41
CA VAL A 173 19.88 -7.36 -4.46
C VAL A 173 19.46 -6.68 -5.76
N GLY A 174 20.44 -6.25 -6.54
CA GLY A 174 20.20 -5.73 -7.88
C GLY A 174 19.61 -6.82 -8.77
N ALA A 175 18.47 -6.57 -9.40
CA ALA A 175 18.08 -7.34 -10.56
C ALA A 175 19.13 -7.08 -11.66
N PRO A 176 19.54 -8.11 -12.41
CA PRO A 176 20.48 -7.89 -13.51
C PRO A 176 19.84 -6.95 -14.53
N TYR A 177 20.59 -5.98 -14.98
CA TYR A 177 20.23 -5.13 -16.12
C TYR A 177 20.59 -5.85 -17.40
N LEU A 178 19.71 -5.81 -18.39
CA LEU A 178 20.02 -6.21 -19.73
C LEU A 178 20.53 -4.98 -20.47
N GLU A 179 21.84 -4.91 -20.66
CA GLU A 179 22.46 -3.87 -21.47
C GLU A 179 22.59 -4.37 -22.91
N ILE A 180 22.13 -3.57 -23.86
CA ILE A 180 22.22 -3.87 -25.30
C ILE A 180 23.28 -2.97 -25.90
N GLU A 181 24.43 -3.55 -26.19
CA GLU A 181 25.53 -2.85 -26.87
C GLU A 181 25.36 -2.93 -28.38
N LEU A 182 25.36 -1.78 -29.04
CA LEU A 182 25.21 -1.68 -30.47
C LEU A 182 26.55 -1.93 -31.19
N ASN A 183 26.61 -2.98 -32.01
CA ASN A 183 27.76 -3.23 -32.86
C ASN A 183 27.73 -2.32 -34.12
N ARG A 184 28.35 -1.15 -34.01
CA ARG A 184 28.32 -0.11 -35.04
C ARG A 184 28.96 -0.53 -36.36
N GLU A 185 29.96 -1.43 -36.34
CA GLU A 185 30.60 -1.94 -37.55
C GLU A 185 29.63 -2.83 -38.35
N ASN A 186 28.96 -3.73 -37.69
CA ASN A 186 27.95 -4.58 -38.33
C ASN A 186 26.75 -3.75 -38.82
N MET A 187 26.33 -2.76 -38.02
CA MET A 187 25.24 -1.85 -38.42
C MET A 187 25.59 -1.13 -39.73
N ALA A 188 26.81 -0.58 -39.85
CA ALA A 188 27.28 0.07 -41.05
C ALA A 188 27.34 -0.91 -42.25
N ARG A 189 27.75 -2.18 -42.03
CA ARG A 189 27.81 -3.21 -43.06
C ARG A 189 26.41 -3.54 -43.60
N TYR A 190 25.38 -3.51 -42.79
CA TYR A 190 24.00 -3.79 -43.18
C TYR A 190 23.18 -2.55 -43.52
N GLY A 191 23.77 -1.36 -43.46
CA GLY A 191 23.08 -0.09 -43.74
C GLY A 191 22.01 0.28 -42.73
N VAL A 192 22.16 -0.18 -41.49
CA VAL A 192 21.20 0.09 -40.40
C VAL A 192 21.66 1.31 -39.57
N ASN A 193 20.81 2.29 -39.43
CA ASN A 193 21.09 3.47 -38.60
C ASN A 193 20.85 3.17 -37.11
N VAL A 194 21.55 3.92 -36.26
CA VAL A 194 21.39 3.80 -34.79
C VAL A 194 19.95 4.13 -34.37
N GLU A 195 19.37 5.16 -34.97
CA GLU A 195 18.00 5.62 -34.68
C GLU A 195 16.97 4.53 -34.99
N ASP A 196 17.05 3.92 -36.18
CA ASP A 196 16.15 2.83 -36.61
C ASP A 196 16.21 1.63 -35.64
N LEU A 197 17.45 1.26 -35.24
CA LEU A 197 17.63 0.15 -34.29
C LEU A 197 17.12 0.48 -32.90
N GLN A 198 17.31 1.69 -32.41
CA GLN A 198 16.79 2.15 -31.12
C GLN A 198 15.25 2.18 -31.11
N GLU A 199 14.62 2.62 -32.21
CA GLU A 199 13.18 2.61 -32.35
C GLU A 199 12.62 1.18 -32.32
N ILE A 200 13.24 0.27 -33.05
CA ILE A 200 12.86 -1.15 -33.04
C ILE A 200 13.01 -1.76 -31.65
N LEU A 201 14.15 -1.54 -30.99
CA LEU A 201 14.39 -2.04 -29.63
C LEU A 201 13.39 -1.46 -28.61
N SER A 202 13.12 -0.17 -28.72
CA SER A 202 12.14 0.51 -27.85
C SER A 202 10.74 -0.05 -28.05
N ALA A 203 10.32 -0.29 -29.29
CA ALA A 203 9.03 -0.88 -29.60
C ALA A 203 8.96 -2.37 -29.22
N ALA A 204 9.99 -3.15 -29.61
CA ALA A 204 9.99 -4.61 -29.43
C ALA A 204 10.15 -5.01 -27.96
N VAL A 205 11.07 -4.39 -27.21
CA VAL A 205 11.39 -4.73 -25.82
C VAL A 205 10.57 -3.89 -24.85
N GLY A 206 10.61 -2.56 -24.99
CA GLY A 206 9.92 -1.63 -24.10
C GLY A 206 8.40 -1.56 -24.31
N GLY A 207 7.97 -1.74 -25.52
CA GLY A 207 6.61 -1.56 -25.98
C GLY A 207 6.26 -0.09 -26.27
N MET A 208 5.78 0.16 -27.48
CA MET A 208 5.36 1.48 -27.95
C MET A 208 3.86 1.67 -27.76
N VAL A 209 3.46 2.82 -27.23
CA VAL A 209 2.06 3.23 -27.17
C VAL A 209 1.64 3.74 -28.54
N LEU A 210 0.82 2.99 -29.27
CA LEU A 210 0.32 3.37 -30.59
C LEU A 210 -0.80 4.40 -30.49
N THR A 211 -1.72 4.19 -29.58
CA THR A 211 -2.89 5.06 -29.37
C THR A 211 -3.46 4.87 -27.99
N ARG A 212 -4.51 5.61 -27.68
CA ARG A 212 -5.27 5.46 -26.43
C ARG A 212 -6.74 5.30 -26.76
N THR A 213 -7.40 4.30 -26.19
CA THR A 213 -8.86 4.21 -26.18
C THR A 213 -9.43 5.10 -25.09
N VAL A 214 -10.63 5.61 -25.32
CA VAL A 214 -11.38 6.44 -24.38
C VAL A 214 -12.68 5.71 -24.07
N GLU A 215 -12.82 5.28 -22.81
CA GLU A 215 -13.98 4.57 -22.30
C GLU A 215 -14.58 5.37 -21.14
N GLY A 216 -15.56 6.21 -21.46
CA GLY A 216 -16.10 7.17 -20.51
C GLY A 216 -15.06 8.21 -20.07
N ARG A 217 -14.65 8.17 -18.81
CA ARG A 217 -13.60 9.05 -18.26
C ARG A 217 -12.20 8.42 -18.31
N GLU A 218 -12.11 7.15 -18.59
CA GLU A 218 -10.87 6.39 -18.57
C GLU A 218 -10.19 6.42 -19.94
N ARG A 219 -8.86 6.35 -19.92
CA ARG A 219 -8.01 6.36 -21.11
C ARG A 219 -7.01 5.22 -21.01
N PHE A 220 -7.17 4.21 -21.85
CA PHE A 220 -6.30 3.04 -21.86
C PHE A 220 -5.27 3.12 -22.99
N PRO A 221 -3.97 3.00 -22.69
CA PRO A 221 -2.96 2.95 -23.74
C PRO A 221 -3.01 1.60 -24.48
N VAL A 222 -3.10 1.65 -25.81
CA VAL A 222 -2.88 0.47 -26.66
C VAL A 222 -1.40 0.37 -26.92
N ARG A 223 -0.76 -0.63 -26.36
CA ARG A 223 0.68 -0.83 -26.43
C ARG A 223 1.03 -2.00 -27.36
N LEU A 224 1.89 -1.74 -28.34
CA LEU A 224 2.51 -2.77 -29.18
C LEU A 224 3.83 -3.21 -28.53
N ARG A 225 4.03 -4.51 -28.41
CA ARG A 225 5.28 -5.13 -27.98
C ARG A 225 5.47 -6.46 -28.69
N TYR A 226 6.71 -6.86 -28.89
CA TYR A 226 7.02 -8.20 -29.40
C TYR A 226 6.66 -9.26 -28.34
N ALA A 227 6.13 -10.40 -28.77
CA ALA A 227 5.65 -11.47 -27.89
C ALA A 227 6.80 -12.27 -27.27
#